data_8eb435821eaef3fc90b70383bc001de7
#
_entry.id   8eb435821eaef3fc90b70383bc001de7
#
_cell.length_a   1.000
_cell.length_b   1.000
_cell.length_c   1.000
_cell.angle_alpha   90.00
_cell.angle_beta   90.00
_cell.angle_gamma   90.00
#
_symmetry.space_group_name_H-M   'P 1'
#
loop_
_entity.id
_entity.type
_entity.pdbx_description
1 polymer ?
#
loop_
_entity_poly.entity_id
_entity_poly.type
_entity_poly.pdbx_seq_one_letter_code
_entity_poly.pdbx_strand_id
1 'polypeptide(L)'
;MWAEEKPAPVEGKSVVAIVCQTASDRIAQSEKDAGYTHGYAVAVRSAHGTDKVTTWWSSDVNFDCLKGAKLPSTWYENVNGYVETMTVRDTYGSNITMMPAFDWTINGFGLTAPATTSGWFLPSTGQLWDMIANLCGGDVASTMKEWQTSTYRVDYGYCSATVGYDVLARFNSTMEKIPADAKEELVVDDAGHPFCSIWASTPFDSEAVCIVEIGTKGMIELYINWYD
;
A
#
# COMPACT_ATOMS: atom_id res chain seq x y z
N MET A 1 -10.49 -10.10 -12.31
CA MET A 1 -10.34 -11.53 -12.70
C MET A 1 -9.12 -12.03 -11.96
N TRP A 2 -9.29 -12.98 -11.04
CA TRP A 2 -8.16 -13.63 -10.37
C TRP A 2 -7.35 -14.37 -11.44
N ALA A 3 -6.06 -14.10 -11.52
CA ALA A 3 -5.22 -14.83 -12.47
C ALA A 3 -5.05 -16.27 -11.96
N GLU A 4 -5.58 -17.24 -12.69
CA GLU A 4 -5.38 -18.68 -12.39
C GLU A 4 -3.89 -19.03 -12.48
N GLU A 5 -3.13 -18.30 -13.26
CA GLU A 5 -1.71 -18.50 -13.44
C GLU A 5 -0.91 -17.42 -12.71
N LYS A 6 -0.20 -17.85 -11.66
CA LYS A 6 0.64 -16.95 -10.87
C LYS A 6 1.92 -16.60 -11.61
N PRO A 7 2.40 -15.36 -11.52
CA PRO A 7 3.61 -14.92 -12.20
C PRO A 7 4.82 -15.77 -11.77
N ALA A 8 5.63 -16.17 -12.73
CA ALA A 8 6.87 -16.89 -12.48
C ALA A 8 8.08 -15.98 -12.79
N PRO A 9 9.20 -16.13 -12.05
CA PRO A 9 10.43 -15.43 -12.35
C PRO A 9 10.93 -15.76 -13.75
N VAL A 10 11.49 -14.77 -14.43
CA VAL A 10 12.21 -14.98 -15.69
C VAL A 10 13.60 -15.49 -15.36
N GLU A 11 14.05 -16.55 -16.04
CA GLU A 11 15.38 -17.14 -15.84
C GLU A 11 16.50 -16.09 -15.97
N GLY A 12 17.43 -16.09 -15.01
CA GLY A 12 18.54 -15.14 -14.96
C GLY A 12 18.16 -13.70 -14.57
N LYS A 13 16.92 -13.47 -14.11
CA LYS A 13 16.46 -12.16 -13.60
C LYS A 13 16.08 -12.25 -12.13
N SER A 14 16.45 -11.22 -11.37
CA SER A 14 15.96 -11.05 -10.00
C SER A 14 14.57 -10.43 -10.01
N VAL A 15 13.64 -11.02 -9.27
CA VAL A 15 12.31 -10.43 -9.05
C VAL A 15 12.42 -9.41 -7.93
N VAL A 16 11.93 -8.19 -8.17
CA VAL A 16 11.92 -7.12 -7.16
C VAL A 16 10.51 -6.65 -6.83
N ALA A 17 9.53 -6.94 -7.73
CA ALA A 17 8.14 -6.52 -7.55
C ALA A 17 7.17 -7.43 -8.31
N ILE A 18 5.89 -7.37 -7.95
CA ILE A 18 4.77 -7.99 -8.66
C ILE A 18 3.86 -6.87 -9.18
N VAL A 19 3.54 -6.92 -10.48
CA VAL A 19 2.59 -5.97 -11.07
C VAL A 19 1.21 -6.20 -10.45
N CYS A 20 0.63 -5.17 -9.88
CA CYS A 20 -0.67 -5.23 -9.20
C CYS A 20 -1.76 -4.38 -9.87
N GLN A 21 -1.40 -3.44 -10.75
CA GLN A 21 -2.37 -2.62 -11.50
C GLN A 21 -1.81 -2.22 -12.86
N THR A 22 -2.62 -2.38 -13.92
CA THR A 22 -2.26 -1.99 -15.30
C THR A 22 -3.32 -1.13 -16.00
N ALA A 23 -4.45 -0.86 -15.33
CA ALA A 23 -5.50 -0.02 -15.89
C ALA A 23 -5.03 1.44 -15.96
N SER A 24 -5.07 2.02 -17.15
CA SER A 24 -4.55 3.36 -17.40
C SER A 24 -5.28 4.47 -16.62
N ASP A 25 -6.56 4.30 -16.34
CA ASP A 25 -7.36 5.22 -15.52
C ASP A 25 -7.01 5.16 -14.02
N ARG A 26 -6.25 4.12 -13.61
CA ARG A 26 -5.74 3.96 -12.24
C ARG A 26 -4.28 4.44 -12.08
N ILE A 27 -3.68 5.02 -13.08
CA ILE A 27 -2.36 5.65 -13.00
C ILE A 27 -2.54 7.16 -12.87
N ALA A 28 -1.88 7.77 -11.89
CA ALA A 28 -1.95 9.21 -11.67
C ALA A 28 -1.50 10.00 -12.90
N GLN A 29 -2.16 11.11 -13.20
CA GLN A 29 -1.84 11.93 -14.38
C GLN A 29 -0.40 12.45 -14.31
N SER A 30 0.05 12.86 -13.13
CA SER A 30 1.42 13.33 -12.88
C SER A 30 2.49 12.28 -13.21
N GLU A 31 2.20 11.00 -12.96
CA GLU A 31 3.10 9.89 -13.31
C GLU A 31 3.12 9.64 -14.81
N LYS A 32 1.95 9.71 -15.47
CA LYS A 32 1.86 9.64 -16.93
C LYS A 32 2.64 10.76 -17.60
N ASP A 33 2.53 11.97 -17.09
CA ASP A 33 3.26 13.15 -17.59
C ASP A 33 4.78 13.00 -17.42
N ALA A 34 5.21 12.27 -16.39
CA ALA A 34 6.60 11.89 -16.16
C ALA A 34 7.06 10.67 -16.97
N GLY A 35 6.16 10.06 -17.78
CA GLY A 35 6.47 8.92 -18.64
C GLY A 35 6.20 7.54 -18.02
N TYR A 36 5.65 7.45 -16.80
CA TYR A 36 5.31 6.20 -16.12
C TYR A 36 3.87 5.80 -16.42
N THR A 37 3.65 5.04 -17.49
CA THR A 37 2.31 4.81 -18.06
C THR A 37 1.83 3.36 -17.99
N HIS A 38 2.67 2.42 -17.48
CA HIS A 38 2.38 0.99 -17.62
C HIS A 38 1.61 0.38 -16.44
N GLY A 39 1.66 0.99 -15.27
CA GLY A 39 0.97 0.50 -14.08
C GLY A 39 1.81 0.57 -12.80
N TYR A 40 1.29 -0.07 -11.75
CA TYR A 40 1.95 -0.15 -10.46
C TYR A 40 2.40 -1.58 -10.16
N ALA A 41 3.49 -1.68 -9.40
CA ALA A 41 3.98 -2.94 -8.88
C ALA A 41 4.27 -2.82 -7.39
N VAL A 42 3.90 -3.84 -6.63
CA VAL A 42 4.23 -3.96 -5.21
C VAL A 42 5.57 -4.70 -5.06
N ALA A 43 6.43 -4.20 -4.18
CA ALA A 43 7.70 -4.84 -3.87
C ALA A 43 7.48 -6.24 -3.26
N VAL A 44 8.41 -7.15 -3.55
CA VAL A 44 8.39 -8.51 -2.97
C VAL A 44 9.02 -8.58 -1.58
N ARG A 45 9.42 -7.44 -1.01
CA ARG A 45 9.95 -7.31 0.35
C ARG A 45 9.42 -6.05 0.99
N SER A 46 9.34 -6.03 2.31
CA SER A 46 9.06 -4.83 3.08
C SER A 46 10.32 -3.97 3.23
N ALA A 47 10.14 -2.66 3.37
CA ALA A 47 11.22 -1.78 3.78
C ALA A 47 11.69 -2.18 5.18
N HIS A 48 12.99 -2.40 5.37
CA HIS A 48 13.61 -2.87 6.61
C HIS A 48 13.18 -4.26 7.14
N GLY A 49 12.43 -5.04 6.34
CA GLY A 49 11.95 -6.38 6.70
C GLY A 49 10.60 -6.41 7.40
N THR A 50 9.92 -7.56 7.32
CA THR A 50 8.55 -7.74 7.88
C THR A 50 8.51 -7.86 9.40
N ASP A 51 9.66 -8.02 10.05
CA ASP A 51 9.81 -8.03 11.51
C ASP A 51 9.95 -6.62 12.10
N LYS A 52 9.91 -5.59 11.27
CA LYS A 52 10.01 -4.18 11.65
C LYS A 52 8.67 -3.49 11.49
N VAL A 53 8.36 -2.70 12.50
CA VAL A 53 7.24 -1.75 12.49
C VAL A 53 7.78 -0.33 12.54
N THR A 54 7.07 0.59 11.94
CA THR A 54 7.44 2.01 11.98
C THR A 54 6.21 2.87 12.22
N THR A 55 6.44 4.08 12.68
CA THR A 55 5.41 5.12 12.75
C THR A 55 5.33 5.87 11.41
N TRP A 56 4.19 6.49 11.15
CA TRP A 56 4.02 7.28 9.93
C TRP A 56 4.81 8.58 10.02
N TRP A 57 4.78 9.27 11.19
CA TRP A 57 5.63 10.41 11.53
C TRP A 57 6.09 10.36 13.00
N SER A 58 6.98 11.24 13.40
CA SER A 58 7.34 11.45 14.81
C SER A 58 6.38 12.46 15.47
N SER A 59 6.15 12.30 16.77
CA SER A 59 5.10 12.96 17.56
C SER A 59 5.09 14.50 17.56
N ASP A 60 6.13 15.16 17.05
CA ASP A 60 6.27 16.62 17.12
C ASP A 60 6.13 17.33 15.76
N VAL A 61 5.58 16.64 14.76
CA VAL A 61 5.45 17.16 13.40
C VAL A 61 4.01 17.55 13.11
N ASN A 62 3.78 18.81 12.79
CA ASN A 62 2.52 19.24 12.18
C ASN A 62 2.54 18.86 10.69
N PHE A 63 1.61 18.03 10.24
CA PHE A 63 1.61 17.48 8.90
C PHE A 63 0.59 18.22 8.01
N ASP A 64 1.04 19.23 7.30
CA ASP A 64 0.21 20.09 6.45
C ASP A 64 0.54 20.02 4.95
N CYS A 65 1.56 19.23 4.57
CA CYS A 65 2.04 19.24 3.19
C CYS A 65 1.20 18.42 2.21
N LEU A 66 0.31 17.55 2.72
CA LEU A 66 -0.61 16.76 1.90
C LEU A 66 -2.07 17.05 2.24
N LYS A 67 -2.93 16.83 1.25
CA LYS A 67 -4.38 16.99 1.41
C LYS A 67 -5.00 15.72 1.98
N GLY A 68 -5.71 15.85 3.09
CA GLY A 68 -6.44 14.74 3.71
C GLY A 68 -7.61 14.20 2.86
N ALA A 69 -7.92 12.93 3.04
CA ALA A 69 -8.99 12.20 2.37
C ALA A 69 -9.95 11.58 3.40
N LYS A 70 -11.09 12.25 3.64
CA LYS A 70 -12.04 11.91 4.73
C LYS A 70 -13.12 10.89 4.36
N LEU A 71 -13.27 10.52 3.08
CA LEU A 71 -14.32 9.64 2.61
C LEU A 71 -13.76 8.38 1.96
N PRO A 72 -14.36 7.20 2.19
CA PRO A 72 -13.94 5.97 1.50
C PRO A 72 -13.93 6.08 -0.04
N SER A 73 -14.85 6.81 -0.63
CA SER A 73 -14.85 7.08 -2.08
C SER A 73 -13.60 7.84 -2.52
N THR A 74 -13.15 8.81 -1.73
CA THR A 74 -11.91 9.57 -2.02
C THR A 74 -10.65 8.73 -1.78
N TRP A 75 -10.71 7.71 -0.92
CA TRP A 75 -9.62 6.76 -0.74
C TRP A 75 -9.37 5.94 -1.99
N TYR A 76 -10.43 5.41 -2.62
CA TYR A 76 -10.30 4.68 -3.87
C TYR A 76 -9.75 5.56 -5.01
N GLU A 77 -10.21 6.80 -5.09
CA GLU A 77 -9.80 7.74 -6.14
C GLU A 77 -8.36 8.24 -5.98
N ASN A 78 -7.81 8.18 -4.76
CA ASN A 78 -6.45 8.65 -4.52
C ASN A 78 -5.41 7.62 -4.98
N VAL A 79 -4.86 7.83 -6.17
CA VAL A 79 -3.77 7.05 -6.77
C VAL A 79 -2.45 7.83 -6.84
N ASN A 80 -2.26 8.82 -5.96
CA ASN A 80 -1.15 9.79 -6.03
C ASN A 80 0.04 9.43 -5.11
N GLY A 81 0.24 8.17 -4.72
CA GLY A 81 1.25 7.76 -3.76
C GLY A 81 2.67 8.23 -4.09
N TYR A 82 3.05 8.18 -5.37
CA TYR A 82 4.34 8.72 -5.82
C TYR A 82 4.46 10.23 -5.55
N VAL A 83 3.47 11.02 -5.98
CA VAL A 83 3.47 12.48 -5.79
C VAL A 83 3.43 12.84 -4.31
N GLU A 84 2.61 12.15 -3.52
CA GLU A 84 2.53 12.34 -2.08
C GLU A 84 3.89 12.06 -1.42
N THR A 85 4.52 10.94 -1.78
CA THR A 85 5.86 10.59 -1.26
C THR A 85 6.92 11.61 -1.64
N MET A 86 6.93 12.06 -2.90
CA MET A 86 7.89 13.07 -3.34
C MET A 86 7.63 14.44 -2.69
N THR A 87 6.38 14.80 -2.47
CA THR A 87 6.00 16.03 -1.75
C THR A 87 6.53 16.03 -0.31
N VAL A 88 6.35 14.91 0.40
CA VAL A 88 6.90 14.73 1.76
C VAL A 88 8.43 14.83 1.75
N ARG A 89 9.09 14.11 0.84
CA ARG A 89 10.54 14.16 0.68
C ARG A 89 11.04 15.59 0.47
N ASP A 90 10.41 16.32 -0.44
CA ASP A 90 10.85 17.67 -0.82
C ASP A 90 10.53 18.70 0.28
N THR A 91 9.47 18.48 1.06
CA THR A 91 9.10 19.33 2.21
C THR A 91 10.08 19.15 3.37
N TYR A 92 10.38 17.91 3.74
CA TYR A 92 11.21 17.62 4.91
C TYR A 92 12.71 17.56 4.60
N GLY A 93 13.10 17.27 3.35
CA GLY A 93 14.50 17.28 2.91
C GLY A 93 15.41 16.41 3.80
N SER A 94 16.42 17.02 4.43
CA SER A 94 17.31 16.30 5.36
C SER A 94 16.63 15.86 6.66
N ASN A 95 15.43 16.34 6.96
CA ASN A 95 14.64 15.98 8.13
C ASN A 95 13.63 14.86 7.82
N ILE A 96 13.74 14.18 6.69
CA ILE A 96 12.80 13.10 6.28
C ILE A 96 12.68 11.98 7.31
N THR A 97 13.68 11.80 8.16
CA THR A 97 13.64 10.84 9.29
C THR A 97 12.54 11.16 10.31
N MET A 98 11.98 12.37 10.30
CA MET A 98 10.77 12.74 11.06
C MET A 98 9.50 12.09 10.48
N MET A 99 9.59 11.53 9.28
CA MET A 99 8.53 10.84 8.55
C MET A 99 8.97 9.38 8.26
N PRO A 100 9.05 8.51 9.30
CA PRO A 100 9.72 7.21 9.20
C PRO A 100 9.16 6.31 8.09
N ALA A 101 7.84 6.25 7.88
CA ALA A 101 7.27 5.43 6.82
C ALA A 101 7.74 5.86 5.41
N PHE A 102 7.89 7.17 5.19
CA PHE A 102 8.40 7.71 3.93
C PHE A 102 9.92 7.54 3.81
N ASP A 103 10.66 7.83 4.89
CA ASP A 103 12.11 7.66 4.91
C ASP A 103 12.53 6.21 4.64
N TRP A 104 11.86 5.24 5.29
CA TRP A 104 12.11 3.83 5.06
C TRP A 104 11.83 3.42 3.62
N THR A 105 10.78 3.95 3.02
CA THR A 105 10.44 3.67 1.62
C THR A 105 11.46 4.26 0.65
N ILE A 106 11.94 5.47 0.89
CA ILE A 106 12.84 6.20 -0.03
C ILE A 106 14.29 5.79 0.18
N ASN A 107 14.74 5.73 1.44
CA ASN A 107 16.15 5.59 1.80
C ASN A 107 16.51 4.25 2.43
N GLY A 108 15.54 3.58 3.06
CA GLY A 108 15.75 2.34 3.80
C GLY A 108 15.39 1.07 3.03
N PHE A 109 14.84 1.19 1.82
CA PHE A 109 14.40 0.05 1.04
C PHE A 109 15.59 -0.68 0.42
N GLY A 110 15.87 -1.90 0.86
CA GLY A 110 17.05 -2.68 0.46
C GLY A 110 17.02 -3.23 -0.97
N LEU A 111 15.97 -2.95 -1.76
CA LEU A 111 15.85 -3.35 -3.15
C LEU A 111 16.07 -2.16 -4.09
N THR A 112 16.90 -2.35 -5.10
CA THR A 112 17.08 -1.34 -6.16
C THR A 112 15.90 -1.41 -7.12
N ALA A 113 15.16 -0.32 -7.26
CA ALA A 113 14.12 -0.20 -8.27
C ALA A 113 14.75 -0.21 -9.69
N PRO A 114 14.11 -0.84 -10.68
CA PRO A 114 14.59 -0.77 -12.05
C PRO A 114 14.68 0.67 -12.56
N ALA A 115 15.72 1.01 -13.29
CA ALA A 115 15.98 2.39 -13.77
C ALA A 115 14.88 2.96 -14.70
N THR A 116 14.00 2.10 -15.21
CA THR A 116 12.86 2.48 -16.06
C THR A 116 11.57 2.74 -15.28
N THR A 117 11.64 2.78 -13.93
CA THR A 117 10.51 3.01 -13.03
C THR A 117 10.66 4.33 -12.29
N SER A 118 9.59 4.78 -11.62
CA SER A 118 9.59 5.97 -10.77
C SER A 118 10.44 5.82 -9.48
N GLY A 119 10.95 4.62 -9.20
CA GLY A 119 11.53 4.28 -7.90
C GLY A 119 10.46 3.80 -6.90
N TRP A 120 10.89 3.54 -5.66
CA TRP A 120 10.00 3.14 -4.59
C TRP A 120 9.29 4.34 -3.97
N PHE A 121 8.02 4.16 -3.64
CA PHE A 121 7.22 5.16 -2.96
C PHE A 121 6.20 4.49 -2.04
N LEU A 122 5.75 5.20 -1.02
CA LEU A 122 4.68 4.76 -0.13
C LEU A 122 3.35 4.82 -0.89
N PRO A 123 2.60 3.72 -1.00
CA PRO A 123 1.38 3.71 -1.80
C PRO A 123 0.27 4.56 -1.17
N SER A 124 -0.53 5.21 -1.99
CA SER A 124 -1.77 5.85 -1.54
C SER A 124 -2.86 4.83 -1.23
N THR A 125 -3.94 5.28 -0.58
CA THR A 125 -5.10 4.41 -0.27
C THR A 125 -5.68 3.73 -1.49
N GLY A 126 -5.82 4.44 -2.63
CA GLY A 126 -6.33 3.87 -3.88
C GLY A 126 -5.38 2.84 -4.50
N GLN A 127 -4.07 3.01 -4.35
CA GLN A 127 -3.08 2.05 -4.82
C GLN A 127 -3.03 0.80 -3.92
N LEU A 128 -3.17 0.93 -2.60
CA LEU A 128 -3.35 -0.21 -1.70
C LEU A 128 -4.65 -0.95 -1.98
N TRP A 129 -5.71 -0.22 -2.27
CA TRP A 129 -6.98 -0.78 -2.70
C TRP A 129 -6.81 -1.66 -3.94
N ASP A 130 -6.20 -1.13 -4.99
CA ASP A 130 -5.94 -1.86 -6.23
C ASP A 130 -5.07 -3.09 -6.00
N MET A 131 -4.04 -2.96 -5.17
CA MET A 131 -3.16 -4.07 -4.80
C MET A 131 -3.95 -5.23 -4.19
N ILE A 132 -4.77 -4.95 -3.18
CA ILE A 132 -5.57 -5.99 -2.50
C ILE A 132 -6.62 -6.55 -3.45
N ALA A 133 -7.39 -5.70 -4.14
CA ALA A 133 -8.45 -6.13 -5.04
C ALA A 133 -7.94 -7.00 -6.18
N ASN A 134 -6.77 -6.68 -6.73
CA ASN A 134 -6.21 -7.40 -7.87
C ASN A 134 -5.40 -8.64 -7.46
N LEU A 135 -4.80 -8.65 -6.27
CA LEU A 135 -3.94 -9.77 -5.83
C LEU A 135 -4.64 -10.75 -4.89
N CYS A 136 -5.73 -10.35 -4.21
CA CYS A 136 -6.40 -11.22 -3.23
C CYS A 136 -7.69 -11.88 -3.73
N GLY A 137 -8.16 -11.57 -4.93
CA GLY A 137 -9.27 -12.29 -5.58
C GLY A 137 -10.55 -11.49 -5.78
N GLY A 138 -11.45 -12.05 -6.60
CA GLY A 138 -12.66 -11.38 -7.08
C GLY A 138 -13.67 -11.03 -5.99
N ASP A 139 -13.78 -11.87 -4.94
CA ASP A 139 -14.71 -11.61 -3.82
C ASP A 139 -14.26 -10.39 -3.02
N VAL A 140 -12.95 -10.26 -2.78
CA VAL A 140 -12.35 -9.07 -2.16
C VAL A 140 -12.60 -7.84 -3.02
N ALA A 141 -12.33 -7.94 -4.32
CA ALA A 141 -12.55 -6.84 -5.25
C ALA A 141 -14.01 -6.38 -5.28
N SER A 142 -14.98 -7.30 -5.27
CA SER A 142 -16.40 -6.98 -5.22
C SER A 142 -16.78 -6.25 -3.94
N THR A 143 -16.32 -6.73 -2.80
CA THR A 143 -16.59 -6.11 -1.49
C THR A 143 -16.00 -4.71 -1.40
N MET A 144 -14.75 -4.55 -1.82
CA MET A 144 -14.11 -3.22 -1.83
C MET A 144 -14.82 -2.26 -2.78
N LYS A 145 -15.34 -2.75 -3.90
CA LYS A 145 -16.12 -1.93 -4.84
C LYS A 145 -17.40 -1.38 -4.23
N GLU A 146 -18.06 -2.14 -3.36
CA GLU A 146 -19.25 -1.67 -2.65
C GLU A 146 -18.94 -0.48 -1.72
N TRP A 147 -17.73 -0.41 -1.16
CA TRP A 147 -17.34 0.70 -0.29
C TRP A 147 -17.21 2.03 -1.01
N GLN A 148 -16.95 2.05 -2.32
CA GLN A 148 -16.85 3.29 -3.11
C GLN A 148 -18.13 4.13 -3.08
N THR A 149 -19.26 3.46 -2.90
CA THR A 149 -20.58 4.13 -2.81
C THR A 149 -21.12 4.21 -1.40
N SER A 150 -20.40 3.64 -0.43
CA SER A 150 -20.82 3.60 0.96
C SER A 150 -20.61 4.95 1.63
N THR A 151 -21.67 5.41 2.32
CA THR A 151 -21.58 6.50 3.30
C THR A 151 -21.28 5.96 4.70
N TYR A 152 -20.96 4.68 4.81
CA TYR A 152 -20.79 3.99 6.07
C TYR A 152 -19.57 4.52 6.81
N ARG A 153 -19.83 5.00 8.04
CA ARG A 153 -18.83 5.49 8.99
C ARG A 153 -17.88 6.59 8.49
N VAL A 154 -18.40 7.51 7.71
CA VAL A 154 -17.67 8.74 7.32
C VAL A 154 -17.07 9.44 8.53
N ASP A 155 -17.80 9.46 9.66
CA ASP A 155 -17.38 10.15 10.89
C ASP A 155 -16.22 9.43 11.63
N TYR A 156 -15.97 8.16 11.30
CA TYR A 156 -14.96 7.32 11.97
C TYR A 156 -13.85 6.85 11.04
N GLY A 157 -13.89 7.20 9.75
CA GLY A 157 -12.86 6.81 8.78
C GLY A 157 -12.58 5.30 8.75
N TYR A 158 -13.63 4.46 8.67
CA TYR A 158 -13.48 3.01 8.79
C TYR A 158 -14.32 2.27 7.76
N CYS A 159 -13.71 1.32 7.07
CA CYS A 159 -14.37 0.33 6.24
C CYS A 159 -13.85 -1.05 6.59
N SER A 160 -14.71 -2.04 6.76
CA SER A 160 -14.30 -3.42 6.95
C SER A 160 -15.16 -4.39 6.18
N ALA A 161 -14.56 -5.51 5.79
CA ALA A 161 -15.25 -6.63 5.18
C ALA A 161 -14.67 -7.96 5.67
N THR A 162 -15.49 -9.00 5.58
CA THR A 162 -15.05 -10.36 5.85
C THR A 162 -15.38 -11.23 4.65
N VAL A 163 -14.38 -11.92 4.12
CA VAL A 163 -14.53 -12.91 3.06
C VAL A 163 -14.29 -14.31 3.61
N GLY A 164 -14.68 -15.36 2.88
CA GLY A 164 -14.67 -16.74 3.37
C GLY A 164 -13.29 -17.43 3.36
N TYR A 165 -12.19 -16.68 3.30
CA TYR A 165 -10.83 -17.24 3.21
C TYR A 165 -9.79 -16.31 3.82
N ASP A 166 -8.58 -16.82 4.06
CA ASP A 166 -7.44 -16.06 4.56
C ASP A 166 -6.88 -15.14 3.46
N VAL A 167 -7.12 -13.82 3.59
CA VAL A 167 -6.73 -12.81 2.61
C VAL A 167 -5.21 -12.61 2.60
N LEU A 168 -4.58 -12.65 3.79
CA LEU A 168 -3.14 -12.50 3.92
C LEU A 168 -2.40 -13.68 3.27
N ALA A 169 -2.86 -14.92 3.53
CA ALA A 169 -2.30 -16.09 2.86
C ALA A 169 -2.49 -16.03 1.33
N ARG A 170 -3.64 -15.50 0.87
CA ARG A 170 -3.87 -15.34 -0.56
C ARG A 170 -2.95 -14.30 -1.18
N PHE A 171 -2.72 -13.17 -0.52
CA PHE A 171 -1.73 -12.20 -0.94
C PHE A 171 -0.34 -12.85 -1.06
N ASN A 172 0.12 -13.50 0.01
CA ASN A 172 1.42 -14.17 0.04
C ASN A 172 1.57 -15.25 -1.05
N SER A 173 0.47 -15.92 -1.38
CA SER A 173 0.47 -16.95 -2.43
C SER A 173 0.78 -16.38 -3.82
N THR A 174 0.65 -15.08 -4.05
CA THR A 174 1.06 -14.46 -5.32
C THR A 174 2.57 -14.56 -5.55
N MET A 175 3.33 -14.71 -4.47
CA MET A 175 4.78 -14.83 -4.47
C MET A 175 5.29 -16.28 -4.43
N GLU A 176 4.42 -17.30 -4.50
CA GLU A 176 4.83 -18.70 -4.26
C GLU A 176 5.92 -19.20 -5.21
N LYS A 177 5.96 -18.69 -6.45
CA LYS A 177 6.97 -19.06 -7.46
C LYS A 177 8.29 -18.28 -7.35
N ILE A 178 8.35 -17.27 -6.47
CA ILE A 178 9.56 -16.50 -6.21
C ILE A 178 10.40 -17.27 -5.19
N PRO A 179 11.72 -17.44 -5.40
CA PRO A 179 12.59 -18.08 -4.42
C PRO A 179 12.48 -17.45 -3.04
N ALA A 180 12.54 -18.27 -1.99
CA ALA A 180 12.33 -17.83 -0.61
C ALA A 180 13.33 -16.77 -0.14
N ASP A 181 14.56 -16.81 -0.65
CA ASP A 181 15.63 -15.83 -0.37
C ASP A 181 15.45 -14.50 -1.15
N ALA A 182 14.56 -14.47 -2.13
CA ALA A 182 14.28 -13.28 -2.96
C ALA A 182 13.02 -12.53 -2.55
N LYS A 183 12.23 -13.04 -1.62
CA LYS A 183 10.97 -12.44 -1.15
C LYS A 183 10.88 -12.39 0.36
N GLU A 184 9.95 -11.60 0.85
CA GLU A 184 9.47 -11.61 2.22
C GLU A 184 7.95 -11.68 2.19
N GLU A 185 7.37 -12.63 2.93
CA GLU A 185 5.93 -12.73 3.07
C GLU A 185 5.44 -11.70 4.10
N LEU A 186 4.28 -11.12 3.85
CA LEU A 186 3.61 -10.31 4.85
C LEU A 186 3.18 -11.21 6.02
N VAL A 187 3.38 -10.71 7.23
CA VAL A 187 3.05 -11.42 8.48
C VAL A 187 2.12 -10.57 9.32
N VAL A 188 1.42 -11.18 10.26
CA VAL A 188 0.63 -10.44 11.24
C VAL A 188 1.55 -9.63 12.16
N ASP A 189 1.07 -8.47 12.60
CA ASP A 189 1.85 -7.52 13.39
C ASP A 189 2.24 -8.10 14.75
N ASP A 190 1.29 -8.81 15.40
CA ASP A 190 1.53 -9.56 16.64
C ASP A 190 0.56 -10.75 16.78
N ALA A 191 0.79 -11.62 17.79
CA ALA A 191 0.00 -12.83 18.00
C ALA A 191 -1.46 -12.55 18.42
N GLY A 192 -1.79 -11.37 18.90
CA GLY A 192 -3.13 -10.95 19.31
C GLY A 192 -3.88 -10.21 18.23
N HIS A 193 -3.17 -9.73 17.21
CA HIS A 193 -3.70 -8.91 16.13
C HIS A 193 -3.60 -9.68 14.80
N PRO A 194 -4.70 -10.22 14.26
CA PRO A 194 -4.67 -11.14 13.13
C PRO A 194 -4.50 -10.44 11.78
N PHE A 195 -3.86 -9.30 11.74
CA PHE A 195 -3.66 -8.45 10.57
C PHE A 195 -2.19 -8.16 10.30
N CYS A 196 -1.88 -7.90 9.04
CA CYS A 196 -0.72 -7.17 8.59
C CYS A 196 -1.14 -5.75 8.24
N SER A 197 -0.61 -4.78 8.95
CA SER A 197 -0.95 -3.35 8.76
C SER A 197 0.03 -2.68 7.81
N ILE A 198 -0.49 -1.92 6.86
CA ILE A 198 0.28 -1.23 5.83
C ILE A 198 -0.09 0.25 5.84
N TRP A 199 0.89 1.13 6.06
CA TRP A 199 0.70 2.57 5.97
C TRP A 199 0.38 3.01 4.55
N ALA A 200 -0.61 3.92 4.40
CA ALA A 200 -0.80 4.66 3.17
C ALA A 200 -0.02 5.99 3.21
N SER A 201 0.32 6.53 2.05
CA SER A 201 0.84 7.91 1.95
C SER A 201 -0.26 8.96 2.19
N THR A 202 -1.52 8.55 2.13
CA THR A 202 -2.70 9.41 2.21
C THR A 202 -3.01 9.76 3.66
N PRO A 203 -2.94 11.04 4.09
CA PRO A 203 -3.44 11.43 5.39
C PRO A 203 -4.97 11.45 5.38
N PHE A 204 -5.58 11.18 6.52
CA PHE A 204 -7.00 11.45 6.73
C PHE A 204 -7.22 12.96 6.95
N ASP A 205 -6.44 13.55 7.85
CA ASP A 205 -6.35 14.99 8.10
C ASP A 205 -4.96 15.34 8.68
N SER A 206 -4.84 16.44 9.40
CA SER A 206 -3.57 16.87 10.02
C SER A 206 -3.15 16.03 11.24
N GLU A 207 -4.03 15.18 11.77
CA GLU A 207 -3.85 14.44 13.03
C GLU A 207 -4.00 12.92 12.85
N ALA A 208 -4.40 12.46 11.66
CA ALA A 208 -4.66 11.06 11.41
C ALA A 208 -4.28 10.66 9.99
N VAL A 209 -3.88 9.41 9.81
CA VAL A 209 -3.51 8.82 8.52
C VAL A 209 -4.33 7.59 8.21
N CYS A 210 -4.39 7.25 6.94
CA CYS A 210 -5.05 6.04 6.48
C CYS A 210 -4.09 4.84 6.60
N ILE A 211 -4.65 3.73 7.06
CA ILE A 211 -3.97 2.44 7.17
C ILE A 211 -4.84 1.37 6.52
N VAL A 212 -4.20 0.37 5.95
CA VAL A 212 -4.86 -0.80 5.37
C VAL A 212 -4.38 -2.04 6.11
N GLU A 213 -5.33 -2.89 6.50
CA GLU A 213 -5.06 -4.16 7.15
C GLU A 213 -5.55 -5.34 6.32
N ILE A 214 -4.69 -6.34 6.22
CA ILE A 214 -4.96 -7.60 5.55
C ILE A 214 -4.94 -8.70 6.59
N GLY A 215 -6.08 -9.36 6.79
CA GLY A 215 -6.26 -10.30 7.89
C GLY A 215 -6.18 -11.77 7.51
N THR A 216 -5.80 -12.59 8.49
CA THR A 216 -5.74 -14.06 8.38
C THR A 216 -7.12 -14.72 8.47
N LYS A 217 -8.13 -14.03 9.02
CA LYS A 217 -9.49 -14.55 9.21
C LYS A 217 -10.47 -14.08 8.14
N GLY A 218 -9.98 -13.74 6.96
CA GLY A 218 -10.79 -13.23 5.86
C GLY A 218 -11.15 -11.75 5.99
N MET A 219 -10.57 -11.04 6.94
CA MET A 219 -10.88 -9.64 7.19
C MET A 219 -9.98 -8.73 6.35
N ILE A 220 -10.57 -7.65 5.88
CA ILE A 220 -9.87 -6.53 5.23
C ILE A 220 -10.42 -5.28 5.89
N GLU A 221 -9.54 -4.41 6.31
CA GLU A 221 -9.92 -3.15 6.93
C GLU A 221 -9.15 -2.00 6.31
N LEU A 222 -9.86 -0.90 6.04
CA LEU A 222 -9.28 0.40 5.74
C LEU A 222 -9.78 1.33 6.83
N TYR A 223 -8.89 1.92 7.58
CA TYR A 223 -9.25 2.81 8.67
C TYR A 223 -8.18 3.89 8.91
N ILE A 224 -8.50 4.80 9.82
CA ILE A 224 -7.58 5.84 10.24
C ILE A 224 -6.92 5.46 11.55
N ASN A 225 -5.64 5.79 11.67
CA ASN A 225 -4.93 5.73 12.93
C ASN A 225 -4.76 7.15 13.48
N TRP A 226 -5.27 7.36 14.68
CA TRP A 226 -5.10 8.58 15.43
C TRP A 226 -3.80 8.50 16.20
N TYR A 227 -3.13 9.62 16.34
CA TYR A 227 -1.91 9.67 17.13
C TYR A 227 -2.25 9.90 18.59
N ASP A 228 -1.78 9.01 19.42
CA ASP A 228 -1.57 9.20 20.84
C ASP A 228 -0.11 9.54 21.11
#